data_8d538b20038425b3cd6255ece0b8b7e0
#
_entry.id   8d538b20038425b3cd6255ece0b8b7e0
#
_cell.length_a   1.000
_cell.length_b   1.000
_cell.length_c   1.000
_cell.angle_alpha   90.00
_cell.angle_beta   90.00
_cell.angle_gamma   90.00
#
_symmetry.space_group_name_H-M   'P 1'
#
loop_
_entity.id
_entity.type
_entity.pdbx_description
1 polymer ?
#
loop_
_entity_poly.entity_id
_entity_poly.type
_entity_poly.pdbx_seq_one_letter_code
_entity_poly.pdbx_strand_id
1 'polypeptide(L)'
;DTFTRPSMGSWINYGLGSENDNLPGFITINPSGSHGGAGAWSSAFLPAKYSGTRIGGTSGGMKVPFIDNPLQDRGKQRKELDLLASFNRDHLAQRGVDSELESRIASYELAFKMQMEVPGVQDFSSEPDHIKKLYGADVDPTKSFGEQCLMARRFSEAGVRFVQLSHRYWDSHGNLKKEHEKLSKEMDKPVAGLISDLKQRGLLDETLVLWGGESVSYTHLRAHETGSY
;
A
#
# COMPACT_ATOMS: atom_id res chain seq x y z
N ASP A 1 8.44 26.72 -0.74
CA ASP A 1 7.07 26.30 -0.39
C ASP A 1 6.76 24.98 -1.06
N THR A 2 6.95 23.90 -0.37
CA THR A 2 6.56 22.58 -0.84
C THR A 2 5.08 22.37 -0.55
N PHE A 3 4.23 22.82 -1.46
CA PHE A 3 2.81 22.54 -1.39
C PHE A 3 2.59 21.04 -1.53
N THR A 4 2.22 20.37 -0.45
CA THR A 4 1.95 18.93 -0.44
C THR A 4 0.68 18.66 -1.26
N ARG A 5 0.78 17.81 -2.26
CA ARG A 5 -0.33 17.39 -3.11
C ARG A 5 -0.82 16.01 -2.70
N PRO A 6 -2.09 15.69 -2.92
CA PRO A 6 -2.56 14.33 -2.71
C PRO A 6 -1.80 13.34 -3.59
N SER A 7 -1.52 12.16 -3.05
CA SER A 7 -0.94 11.06 -3.81
C SER A 7 -1.90 10.56 -4.90
N MET A 8 -1.35 9.85 -5.88
CA MET A 8 -2.16 9.25 -6.96
C MET A 8 -3.27 8.34 -6.40
N GLY A 9 -2.93 7.47 -5.43
CA GLY A 9 -3.91 6.59 -4.81
C GLY A 9 -5.00 7.34 -4.05
N SER A 10 -4.66 8.48 -3.43
CA SER A 10 -5.66 9.34 -2.78
C SER A 10 -6.63 9.96 -3.77
N TRP A 11 -6.15 10.41 -4.93
CA TRP A 11 -7.00 10.94 -6.00
C TRP A 11 -7.91 9.86 -6.60
N ILE A 12 -7.38 8.66 -6.86
CA ILE A 12 -8.15 7.53 -7.39
C ILE A 12 -9.25 7.13 -6.40
N ASN A 13 -8.90 7.01 -5.12
CA ASN A 13 -9.86 6.68 -4.08
C ASN A 13 -10.92 7.78 -3.85
N TYR A 14 -10.53 9.06 -4.00
CA TYR A 14 -11.47 10.19 -3.94
C TYR A 14 -12.45 10.19 -5.11
N GLY A 15 -11.96 9.96 -6.33
CA GLY A 15 -12.79 10.03 -7.54
C GLY A 15 -13.67 8.80 -7.78
N LEU A 16 -13.17 7.61 -7.45
CA LEU A 16 -13.85 6.34 -7.75
C LEU A 16 -14.44 5.64 -6.52
N GLY A 17 -14.05 6.09 -5.32
CA GLY A 17 -14.46 5.45 -4.07
C GLY A 17 -13.81 4.09 -3.84
N SER A 18 -14.35 3.34 -2.88
CA SER A 18 -13.97 1.96 -2.57
C SER A 18 -15.19 1.05 -2.74
N GLU A 19 -14.97 -0.14 -3.26
CA GLU A 19 -15.99 -1.21 -3.33
C GLU A 19 -16.01 -2.08 -2.09
N ASN A 20 -15.02 -1.90 -1.22
CA ASN A 20 -14.87 -2.64 0.02
C ASN A 20 -15.04 -1.71 1.22
N ASP A 21 -15.93 -2.10 2.14
CA ASP A 21 -16.21 -1.36 3.39
C ASP A 21 -15.36 -1.80 4.58
N ASN A 22 -14.58 -2.89 4.43
CA ASN A 22 -13.81 -3.50 5.52
C ASN A 22 -12.30 -3.27 5.39
N LEU A 23 -11.85 -2.87 4.19
CA LEU A 23 -10.46 -2.57 3.91
C LEU A 23 -10.32 -1.14 3.37
N PRO A 24 -9.14 -0.50 3.54
CA PRO A 24 -8.89 0.79 2.93
C PRO A 24 -8.98 0.71 1.41
N GLY A 25 -9.54 1.73 0.77
CA GLY A 25 -9.54 1.81 -0.69
C GLY A 25 -8.15 2.05 -1.29
N PHE A 26 -7.17 2.48 -0.48
CA PHE A 26 -5.77 2.67 -0.88
C PHE A 26 -4.81 2.07 0.14
N ILE A 27 -3.96 1.15 -0.31
CA ILE A 27 -2.89 0.53 0.48
C ILE A 27 -1.54 0.79 -0.19
N THR A 28 -0.53 1.17 0.58
CA THR A 28 0.86 1.25 0.13
C THR A 28 1.73 0.26 0.90
N ILE A 29 2.42 -0.62 0.16
CA ILE A 29 3.24 -1.69 0.70
C ILE A 29 4.71 -1.27 0.63
N ASN A 30 5.38 -1.31 1.78
CA ASN A 30 6.79 -0.96 1.95
C ASN A 30 7.17 0.43 1.37
N PRO A 31 6.39 1.51 1.63
CA PRO A 31 6.65 2.81 1.05
C PRO A 31 8.03 3.33 1.46
N SER A 32 8.68 4.07 0.55
CA SER A 32 9.94 4.75 0.86
C SER A 32 9.70 5.89 1.84
N GLY A 33 10.47 5.94 2.92
CA GLY A 33 10.44 7.06 3.86
C GLY A 33 11.28 8.26 3.42
N SER A 34 12.23 8.05 2.49
CA SER A 34 13.21 9.07 2.09
C SER A 34 12.81 9.85 0.84
N HIS A 35 12.18 9.22 -0.14
CA HIS A 35 11.78 9.84 -1.40
C HIS A 35 10.26 10.03 -1.44
N GLY A 36 9.82 11.26 -1.57
CA GLY A 36 8.40 11.61 -1.50
C GLY A 36 7.81 11.59 -0.09
N GLY A 37 8.42 10.88 0.85
CA GLY A 37 7.97 10.80 2.25
C GLY A 37 6.48 10.50 2.36
N ALA A 38 5.79 11.22 3.25
CA ALA A 38 4.34 11.11 3.41
C ALA A 38 3.54 11.50 2.15
N GLY A 39 4.12 12.27 1.22
CA GLY A 39 3.49 12.62 -0.04
C GLY A 39 3.11 11.43 -0.91
N ALA A 40 3.81 10.30 -0.75
CA ALA A 40 3.52 9.08 -1.53
C ALA A 40 2.19 8.40 -1.15
N TRP A 41 1.63 8.70 0.04
CA TRP A 41 0.36 8.12 0.51
C TRP A 41 -0.59 9.14 1.16
N SER A 42 -0.18 10.39 1.30
CA SER A 42 -0.99 11.43 1.93
C SER A 42 -2.17 11.84 1.06
N SER A 43 -3.29 12.12 1.70
CA SER A 43 -4.43 12.80 1.07
C SER A 43 -4.24 14.31 0.97
N ALA A 44 -3.22 14.89 1.62
CA ALA A 44 -2.94 16.32 1.69
C ALA A 44 -4.21 17.14 2.01
N PHE A 45 -4.71 17.93 1.06
CA PHE A 45 -5.91 18.74 1.22
C PHE A 45 -7.24 17.97 1.00
N LEU A 46 -7.20 16.72 0.52
CA LEU A 46 -8.38 15.86 0.47
C LEU A 46 -8.72 15.34 1.88
N PRO A 47 -9.97 14.95 2.14
CA PRO A 47 -10.33 14.35 3.43
C PRO A 47 -9.43 13.18 3.81
N ALA A 48 -9.07 13.09 5.10
CA ALA A 48 -8.10 12.12 5.62
C ALA A 48 -8.44 10.65 5.33
N LYS A 49 -9.72 10.32 5.16
CA LYS A 49 -10.20 8.97 4.81
C LYS A 49 -9.67 8.45 3.47
N TYR A 50 -9.16 9.32 2.60
CA TYR A 50 -8.57 8.94 1.31
C TYR A 50 -7.05 8.74 1.37
N SER A 51 -6.44 8.94 2.54
CA SER A 51 -5.02 8.63 2.74
C SER A 51 -4.74 7.14 2.60
N GLY A 52 -3.58 6.80 2.05
CA GLY A 52 -3.13 5.41 1.94
C GLY A 52 -2.77 4.82 3.31
N THR A 53 -3.22 3.60 3.54
CA THR A 53 -2.80 2.80 4.69
C THR A 53 -1.46 2.14 4.38
N ARG A 54 -0.48 2.33 5.26
CA ARG A 54 0.86 1.78 5.09
C ARG A 54 0.97 0.37 5.66
N ILE A 55 1.64 -0.50 4.89
CA ILE A 55 2.03 -1.84 5.32
C ILE A 55 3.56 -1.95 5.19
N GLY A 56 4.23 -2.35 6.25
CA GLY A 56 5.70 -2.40 6.27
C GLY A 56 6.34 -1.00 6.30
N GLY A 57 7.60 -0.93 5.87
CA GLY A 57 8.38 0.32 5.85
C GLY A 57 8.96 0.73 7.20
N THR A 58 8.76 -0.05 8.25
CA THR A 58 9.33 0.10 9.58
C THR A 58 10.04 -1.19 10.00
N SER A 59 10.73 -1.18 11.13
CA SER A 59 11.47 -2.33 11.66
C SER A 59 10.62 -3.59 11.97
N GLY A 60 9.31 -3.49 11.84
CA GLY A 60 8.35 -4.56 12.15
C GLY A 60 8.01 -5.53 11.00
N GLY A 61 8.75 -5.49 9.88
CA GLY A 61 8.46 -6.35 8.72
C GLY A 61 7.22 -5.90 7.94
N MET A 62 6.60 -6.85 7.20
CA MET A 62 5.46 -6.60 6.30
C MET A 62 4.10 -6.64 7.02
N LYS A 63 4.02 -6.13 8.24
CA LYS A 63 2.78 -6.09 9.03
C LYS A 63 2.16 -4.70 9.01
N VAL A 64 0.83 -4.65 9.13
CA VAL A 64 0.12 -3.40 9.43
C VAL A 64 0.44 -3.00 10.87
N PRO A 65 0.98 -1.80 11.10
CA PRO A 65 1.24 -1.33 12.45
C PRO A 65 -0.06 -1.29 13.27
N PHE A 66 0.01 -1.71 14.52
CA PHE A 66 -1.10 -1.61 15.49
C PHE A 66 -2.38 -2.36 15.09
N ILE A 67 -2.27 -3.38 14.23
CA ILE A 67 -3.45 -4.17 13.80
C ILE A 67 -4.04 -4.98 14.96
N ASP A 68 -3.24 -5.37 15.92
CA ASP A 68 -3.68 -6.10 17.12
C ASP A 68 -3.63 -5.19 18.35
N ASN A 69 -4.64 -5.30 19.21
CA ASN A 69 -4.65 -4.67 20.52
C ASN A 69 -4.51 -5.76 21.61
N PRO A 70 -3.30 -5.98 22.15
CA PRO A 70 -3.08 -7.03 23.14
C PRO A 70 -3.67 -6.70 24.51
N LEU A 71 -4.12 -5.45 24.74
CA LEU A 71 -4.63 -5.01 26.05
C LEU A 71 -6.15 -5.13 26.19
N GLN A 72 -6.85 -5.35 25.07
CA GLN A 72 -8.32 -5.43 25.06
C GLN A 72 -8.82 -6.55 24.17
N ASP A 73 -9.88 -7.21 24.63
CA ASP A 73 -10.64 -8.09 23.75
C ASP A 73 -11.51 -7.28 22.78
N ARG A 74 -11.83 -7.89 21.64
CA ARG A 74 -12.59 -7.24 20.55
C ARG A 74 -13.99 -6.78 20.99
N GLY A 75 -14.62 -7.50 21.92
CA GLY A 75 -15.94 -7.12 22.42
C GLY A 75 -15.91 -5.83 23.24
N LYS A 76 -14.87 -5.62 24.03
CA LYS A 76 -14.66 -4.35 24.74
C LYS A 76 -14.33 -3.22 23.77
N GLN A 77 -13.43 -3.46 22.84
CA GLN A 77 -13.08 -2.47 21.81
C GLN A 77 -14.30 -2.03 21.01
N ARG A 78 -15.20 -2.95 20.61
CA ARG A 78 -16.45 -2.61 19.92
C ARG A 78 -17.32 -1.69 20.76
N LYS A 79 -17.52 -2.01 22.06
CA LYS A 79 -18.34 -1.19 22.98
C LYS A 79 -17.76 0.21 23.15
N GLU A 80 -16.43 0.36 23.22
CA GLU A 80 -15.78 1.66 23.29
C GLU A 80 -15.98 2.49 22.02
N LEU A 81 -15.85 1.85 20.85
CA LEU A 81 -16.12 2.52 19.57
C LEU A 81 -17.59 2.94 19.43
N ASP A 82 -18.52 2.09 19.88
CA ASP A 82 -19.96 2.43 19.88
C ASP A 82 -20.26 3.63 20.79
N LEU A 83 -19.60 3.68 21.95
CA LEU A 83 -19.71 4.81 22.89
C LEU A 83 -19.12 6.10 22.30
N LEU A 84 -17.94 6.01 21.71
CA LEU A 84 -17.30 7.14 21.02
C LEU A 84 -18.17 7.63 19.86
N ALA A 85 -18.72 6.73 19.07
CA ALA A 85 -19.64 7.08 17.98
C ALA A 85 -20.90 7.78 18.48
N SER A 86 -21.41 7.39 19.65
CA SER A 86 -22.55 8.07 20.30
C SER A 86 -22.19 9.51 20.69
N PHE A 87 -21.08 9.70 21.42
CA PHE A 87 -20.62 11.05 21.81
C PHE A 87 -20.35 11.95 20.61
N ASN A 88 -19.74 11.39 19.55
CA ASN A 88 -19.46 12.15 18.35
C ASN A 88 -20.74 12.57 17.61
N ARG A 89 -21.77 11.70 17.55
CA ARG A 89 -23.09 12.06 16.99
C ARG A 89 -23.77 13.18 17.77
N ASP A 90 -23.73 13.10 19.10
CA ASP A 90 -24.31 14.15 19.96
C ASP A 90 -23.57 15.47 19.76
N HIS A 91 -22.25 15.45 19.61
CA HIS A 91 -21.42 16.62 19.31
C HIS A 91 -21.77 17.25 17.96
N LEU A 92 -21.89 16.42 16.90
CA LEU A 92 -22.29 16.88 15.57
C LEU A 92 -23.71 17.47 15.55
N ALA A 93 -24.66 16.88 16.31
CA ALA A 93 -26.01 17.40 16.43
C ALA A 93 -26.06 18.79 17.08
N GLN A 94 -25.14 19.09 18.00
CA GLN A 94 -25.07 20.39 18.70
C GLN A 94 -24.30 21.45 17.93
N ARG A 95 -23.25 21.07 17.17
CA ARG A 95 -22.31 22.00 16.53
C ARG A 95 -22.40 22.06 15.02
N GLY A 96 -23.20 21.20 14.40
CA GLY A 96 -23.33 21.08 12.97
C GLY A 96 -22.30 20.13 12.33
N VAL A 97 -22.30 20.05 11.01
CA VAL A 97 -21.43 19.13 10.24
C VAL A 97 -19.97 19.54 10.39
N ASP A 98 -19.16 18.60 10.88
CA ASP A 98 -17.71 18.71 10.98
C ASP A 98 -17.09 17.55 10.20
N SER A 99 -16.61 17.83 8.98
CA SER A 99 -16.05 16.83 8.05
C SER A 99 -14.77 16.18 8.58
N GLU A 100 -14.00 16.88 9.44
CA GLU A 100 -12.80 16.31 10.06
C GLU A 100 -13.19 15.27 11.12
N LEU A 101 -14.18 15.59 11.95
CA LEU A 101 -14.70 14.66 12.96
C LEU A 101 -15.34 13.43 12.31
N GLU A 102 -16.15 13.59 11.25
CA GLU A 102 -16.72 12.48 10.48
C GLU A 102 -15.65 11.58 9.88
N SER A 103 -14.60 12.18 9.29
CA SER A 103 -13.46 11.43 8.74
C SER A 103 -12.70 10.64 9.81
N ARG A 104 -12.58 11.20 11.02
CA ARG A 104 -11.94 10.54 12.17
C ARG A 104 -12.75 9.34 12.66
N ILE A 105 -14.08 9.50 12.76
CA ILE A 105 -15.00 8.39 13.11
C ILE A 105 -14.88 7.26 12.10
N ALA A 106 -14.96 7.59 10.81
CA ALA A 106 -14.83 6.61 9.73
C ALA A 106 -13.47 5.89 9.76
N SER A 107 -12.39 6.59 10.12
CA SER A 107 -11.06 6.00 10.25
C SER A 107 -10.97 4.99 11.40
N TYR A 108 -11.60 5.25 12.54
CA TYR A 108 -11.64 4.30 13.67
C TYR A 108 -12.46 3.05 13.34
N GLU A 109 -13.62 3.22 12.71
CA GLU A 109 -14.45 2.09 12.26
C GLU A 109 -13.70 1.23 11.23
N LEU A 110 -13.04 1.86 10.26
CA LEU A 110 -12.23 1.14 9.29
C LEU A 110 -11.08 0.39 9.95
N ALA A 111 -10.35 1.02 10.89
CA ALA A 111 -9.27 0.37 11.62
C ALA A 111 -9.75 -0.86 12.39
N PHE A 112 -10.94 -0.81 13.00
CA PHE A 112 -11.54 -1.97 13.67
C PHE A 112 -11.87 -3.10 12.69
N LYS A 113 -12.47 -2.79 11.54
CA LYS A 113 -12.77 -3.76 10.49
C LYS A 113 -11.50 -4.39 9.92
N MET A 114 -10.46 -3.60 9.72
CA MET A 114 -9.14 -4.07 9.27
C MET A 114 -8.53 -5.14 10.19
N GLN A 115 -8.75 -5.06 11.50
CA GLN A 115 -8.28 -6.07 12.45
C GLN A 115 -8.88 -7.46 12.18
N MET A 116 -10.02 -7.52 11.50
CA MET A 116 -10.67 -8.78 11.14
C MET A 116 -10.16 -9.33 9.80
N GLU A 117 -9.98 -8.46 8.81
CA GLU A 117 -9.72 -8.84 7.42
C GLU A 117 -8.21 -8.94 7.09
N VAL A 118 -7.42 -7.97 7.54
CA VAL A 118 -6.00 -7.86 7.17
C VAL A 118 -5.16 -9.08 7.57
N PRO A 119 -5.31 -9.67 8.78
CA PRO A 119 -4.53 -10.86 9.13
C PRO A 119 -4.73 -12.01 8.15
N GLY A 120 -5.96 -12.22 7.67
CA GLY A 120 -6.25 -13.24 6.67
C GLY A 120 -5.60 -12.96 5.31
N VAL A 121 -5.56 -11.70 4.89
CA VAL A 121 -4.91 -11.31 3.63
C VAL A 121 -3.39 -11.43 3.73
N GLN A 122 -2.81 -11.14 4.89
CA GLN A 122 -1.35 -11.21 5.12
C GLN A 122 -0.81 -12.61 5.41
N ASP A 123 -1.68 -13.55 5.74
CA ASP A 123 -1.27 -14.93 6.00
C ASP A 123 -1.08 -15.72 4.70
N PHE A 124 0.18 -15.95 4.34
CA PHE A 124 0.56 -16.73 3.16
C PHE A 124 0.65 -18.24 3.44
N SER A 125 0.31 -18.72 4.64
CA SER A 125 0.38 -20.14 4.99
C SER A 125 -0.50 -21.00 4.09
N SER A 126 -1.65 -20.49 3.72
CA SER A 126 -2.61 -21.14 2.82
C SER A 126 -2.26 -21.06 1.33
N GLU A 127 -1.27 -20.24 0.93
CA GLU A 127 -0.88 -20.14 -0.47
C GLU A 127 -0.12 -21.41 -0.90
N PRO A 128 -0.49 -22.02 -2.03
CA PRO A 128 0.23 -23.17 -2.56
C PRO A 128 1.71 -22.87 -2.86
N ASP A 129 2.59 -23.83 -2.66
CA ASP A 129 4.02 -23.66 -2.88
C ASP A 129 4.37 -23.25 -4.31
N HIS A 130 3.61 -23.74 -5.30
CA HIS A 130 3.85 -23.34 -6.69
C HIS A 130 3.54 -21.86 -6.93
N ILE A 131 2.58 -21.29 -6.22
CA ILE A 131 2.29 -19.85 -6.26
C ILE A 131 3.43 -19.07 -5.60
N LYS A 132 3.87 -19.46 -4.38
CA LYS A 132 5.03 -18.83 -3.73
C LYS A 132 6.26 -18.84 -4.64
N LYS A 133 6.52 -19.96 -5.32
CA LYS A 133 7.62 -20.09 -6.31
C LYS A 133 7.43 -19.22 -7.55
N LEU A 134 6.19 -19.06 -8.02
CA LEU A 134 5.86 -18.20 -9.17
C LEU A 134 6.28 -16.75 -8.89
N TYR A 135 5.99 -16.25 -7.68
CA TYR A 135 6.38 -14.92 -7.23
C TYR A 135 7.83 -14.82 -6.77
N GLY A 136 8.55 -15.95 -6.65
CA GLY A 136 9.87 -15.98 -6.03
C GLY A 136 9.87 -15.58 -4.55
N ALA A 137 8.74 -15.76 -3.87
CA ALA A 137 8.56 -15.43 -2.46
C ALA A 137 9.21 -16.46 -1.51
N ASP A 138 9.79 -17.51 -2.05
CA ASP A 138 10.40 -18.63 -1.32
C ASP A 138 11.93 -18.55 -1.23
N VAL A 139 12.59 -17.70 -2.03
CA VAL A 139 14.05 -17.67 -2.14
C VAL A 139 14.61 -16.28 -2.42
N ASP A 140 15.76 -15.95 -1.82
CA ASP A 140 16.52 -14.74 -2.13
C ASP A 140 17.13 -14.79 -3.54
N PRO A 141 17.30 -13.65 -4.21
CA PRO A 141 17.04 -12.28 -3.75
C PRO A 141 15.59 -11.81 -3.98
N THR A 142 14.71 -12.61 -4.56
CA THR A 142 13.36 -12.21 -4.96
C THR A 142 12.35 -12.23 -3.81
N LYS A 143 12.64 -12.95 -2.71
CA LYS A 143 11.71 -13.23 -1.62
C LYS A 143 10.96 -12.00 -1.12
N SER A 144 11.70 -10.96 -0.73
CA SER A 144 11.10 -9.76 -0.13
C SER A 144 10.12 -9.06 -1.07
N PHE A 145 10.48 -8.89 -2.34
CA PHE A 145 9.60 -8.23 -3.30
C PHE A 145 8.50 -9.18 -3.82
N GLY A 146 8.78 -10.47 -3.87
CA GLY A 146 7.81 -11.52 -4.17
C GLY A 146 6.67 -11.58 -3.15
N GLU A 147 6.99 -11.48 -1.87
CA GLU A 147 5.99 -11.38 -0.80
C GLU A 147 5.13 -10.11 -0.93
N GLN A 148 5.74 -8.98 -1.32
CA GLN A 148 4.99 -7.74 -1.58
C GLN A 148 4.04 -7.87 -2.77
N CYS A 149 4.50 -8.43 -3.88
CA CYS A 149 3.68 -8.67 -5.06
C CYS A 149 2.52 -9.65 -4.78
N LEU A 150 2.80 -10.72 -4.03
CA LEU A 150 1.78 -11.68 -3.61
C LEU A 150 0.74 -11.02 -2.71
N MET A 151 1.17 -10.18 -1.76
CA MET A 151 0.29 -9.41 -0.90
C MET A 151 -0.58 -8.44 -1.70
N ALA A 152 -0.01 -7.76 -2.71
CA ALA A 152 -0.76 -6.85 -3.56
C ALA A 152 -1.89 -7.56 -4.31
N ARG A 153 -1.63 -8.75 -4.88
CA ARG A 153 -2.66 -9.57 -5.52
C ARG A 153 -3.79 -9.91 -4.54
N ARG A 154 -3.45 -10.33 -3.32
CA ARG A 154 -4.44 -10.69 -2.29
C ARG A 154 -5.29 -9.51 -1.84
N PHE A 155 -4.70 -8.32 -1.70
CA PHE A 155 -5.47 -7.10 -1.44
C PHE A 155 -6.38 -6.71 -2.61
N SER A 156 -5.90 -6.89 -3.84
CA SER A 156 -6.73 -6.66 -5.03
C SER A 156 -7.92 -7.64 -5.06
N GLU A 157 -7.70 -8.93 -4.80
CA GLU A 157 -8.77 -9.94 -4.68
C GLU A 157 -9.76 -9.61 -3.55
N ALA A 158 -9.28 -9.01 -2.47
CA ALA A 158 -10.11 -8.57 -1.35
C ALA A 158 -10.85 -7.23 -1.61
N GLY A 159 -10.75 -6.67 -2.83
CA GLY A 159 -11.47 -5.48 -3.25
C GLY A 159 -10.83 -4.14 -2.88
N VAL A 160 -9.52 -4.14 -2.59
CA VAL A 160 -8.77 -2.88 -2.42
C VAL A 160 -8.56 -2.25 -3.79
N ARG A 161 -9.07 -1.01 -3.97
CA ARG A 161 -9.08 -0.34 -5.28
C ARG A 161 -7.70 0.05 -5.79
N PHE A 162 -6.82 0.49 -4.90
CA PHE A 162 -5.48 0.93 -5.29
C PHE A 162 -4.43 0.36 -4.34
N VAL A 163 -3.52 -0.45 -4.89
CA VAL A 163 -2.39 -1.03 -4.15
C VAL A 163 -1.09 -0.54 -4.76
N GLN A 164 -0.29 0.14 -3.97
CA GLN A 164 1.01 0.66 -4.37
C GLN A 164 2.14 -0.17 -3.77
N LEU A 165 3.06 -0.61 -4.62
CA LEU A 165 4.32 -1.26 -4.22
C LEU A 165 5.49 -0.30 -4.42
N SER A 166 6.51 -0.42 -3.59
CA SER A 166 7.74 0.37 -3.73
C SER A 166 8.95 -0.55 -3.72
N HIS A 167 9.67 -0.61 -4.83
CA HIS A 167 11.02 -1.19 -4.91
C HIS A 167 12.05 -0.08 -4.88
N ARG A 168 13.00 -0.15 -3.93
CA ARG A 168 13.88 0.97 -3.56
C ARG A 168 15.26 0.85 -4.20
N TYR A 169 16.07 1.90 -4.01
CA TYR A 169 17.50 1.96 -4.30
C TYR A 169 17.86 2.08 -5.79
N TRP A 170 16.93 2.53 -6.64
CA TRP A 170 17.21 2.75 -8.06
C TRP A 170 18.00 4.03 -8.35
N ASP A 171 18.10 4.95 -7.37
CA ASP A 171 18.92 6.15 -7.43
C ASP A 171 20.38 5.82 -7.08
N SER A 172 21.08 5.20 -8.03
CA SER A 172 22.46 4.73 -7.86
C SER A 172 23.45 5.78 -8.35
N HIS A 173 24.36 6.21 -7.47
CA HIS A 173 25.39 7.21 -7.77
C HIS A 173 26.78 6.60 -8.08
N GLY A 174 26.90 5.29 -8.12
CA GLY A 174 28.13 4.55 -8.44
C GLY A 174 27.83 3.08 -8.75
N ASN A 175 28.74 2.43 -9.49
CA ASN A 175 28.62 1.01 -9.88
C ASN A 175 27.27 0.67 -10.54
N LEU A 176 26.73 1.58 -11.35
CA LEU A 176 25.37 1.52 -11.94
C LEU A 176 25.03 0.14 -12.49
N LYS A 177 25.89 -0.44 -13.33
CA LYS A 177 25.66 -1.76 -13.93
C LYS A 177 25.40 -2.83 -12.87
N LYS A 178 26.26 -2.89 -11.85
CA LYS A 178 26.16 -3.91 -10.79
C LYS A 178 24.93 -3.71 -9.92
N GLU A 179 24.64 -2.46 -9.54
CA GLU A 179 23.46 -2.16 -8.70
C GLU A 179 22.16 -2.40 -9.45
N HIS A 180 22.05 -1.96 -10.71
CA HIS A 180 20.85 -2.20 -11.51
C HIS A 180 20.67 -3.70 -11.83
N GLU A 181 21.74 -4.45 -12.10
CA GLU A 181 21.68 -5.90 -12.28
C GLU A 181 21.14 -6.60 -11.03
N LYS A 182 21.60 -6.18 -9.85
CA LYS A 182 21.09 -6.70 -8.57
C LYS A 182 19.61 -6.39 -8.39
N LEU A 183 19.20 -5.13 -8.54
CA LEU A 183 17.83 -4.69 -8.35
C LEU A 183 16.87 -5.34 -9.37
N SER A 184 17.31 -5.49 -10.62
CA SER A 184 16.53 -6.22 -11.64
C SER A 184 16.30 -7.67 -11.25
N LYS A 185 17.32 -8.36 -10.73
CA LYS A 185 17.19 -9.75 -10.24
C LYS A 185 16.23 -9.87 -9.06
N GLU A 186 16.11 -8.84 -8.23
CA GLU A 186 15.17 -8.81 -7.10
C GLU A 186 13.71 -8.69 -7.55
N MET A 187 13.44 -8.02 -8.68
CA MET A 187 12.07 -7.67 -9.07
C MET A 187 11.52 -8.38 -10.31
N ASP A 188 12.35 -8.84 -11.25
CA ASP A 188 11.89 -9.42 -12.53
C ASP A 188 10.90 -10.56 -12.33
N LYS A 189 11.29 -11.57 -11.57
CA LYS A 189 10.46 -12.74 -11.31
C LYS A 189 9.18 -12.39 -10.51
N PRO A 190 9.23 -11.58 -9.43
CA PRO A 190 8.04 -11.11 -8.73
C PRO A 190 7.01 -10.41 -9.61
N VAL A 191 7.46 -9.50 -10.47
CA VAL A 191 6.56 -8.76 -11.37
C VAL A 191 5.96 -9.69 -12.42
N ALA A 192 6.78 -10.55 -13.03
CA ALA A 192 6.29 -11.55 -13.98
C ALA A 192 5.29 -12.51 -13.32
N GLY A 193 5.55 -12.92 -12.08
CA GLY A 193 4.67 -13.74 -11.25
C GLY A 193 3.32 -13.07 -11.00
N LEU A 194 3.34 -11.80 -10.59
CA LEU A 194 2.12 -11.02 -10.37
C LEU A 194 1.24 -10.94 -11.62
N ILE A 195 1.81 -10.56 -12.77
CA ILE A 195 1.07 -10.43 -14.02
C ILE A 195 0.51 -11.81 -14.47
N SER A 196 1.32 -12.86 -14.33
CA SER A 196 0.93 -14.22 -14.72
C SER A 196 -0.21 -14.74 -13.84
N ASP A 197 -0.15 -14.52 -12.52
CA ASP A 197 -1.16 -14.97 -11.57
C ASP A 197 -2.47 -14.19 -11.76
N LEU A 198 -2.40 -12.86 -11.92
CA LEU A 198 -3.57 -12.03 -12.26
C LEU A 198 -4.26 -12.54 -13.54
N LYS A 199 -3.48 -12.87 -14.58
CA LYS A 199 -4.00 -13.41 -15.84
C LYS A 199 -4.66 -14.78 -15.64
N GLN A 200 -4.01 -15.69 -14.93
CA GLN A 200 -4.53 -17.05 -14.67
C GLN A 200 -5.83 -17.03 -13.87
N ARG A 201 -6.00 -16.04 -12.98
CA ARG A 201 -7.21 -15.84 -12.16
C ARG A 201 -8.30 -15.06 -12.89
N GLY A 202 -8.07 -14.56 -14.09
CA GLY A 202 -9.01 -13.69 -14.81
C GLY A 202 -9.13 -12.28 -14.22
N LEU A 203 -8.21 -11.88 -13.34
CA LEU A 203 -8.20 -10.57 -12.68
C LEU A 203 -7.50 -9.48 -13.51
N LEU A 204 -6.68 -9.88 -14.50
CA LEU A 204 -5.88 -8.91 -15.26
C LEU A 204 -6.75 -8.00 -16.13
N ASP A 205 -7.90 -8.47 -16.60
CA ASP A 205 -8.81 -7.67 -17.44
C ASP A 205 -9.51 -6.56 -16.63
N GLU A 206 -9.57 -6.72 -15.30
CA GLU A 206 -10.16 -5.75 -14.37
C GLU A 206 -9.10 -4.99 -13.55
N THR A 207 -7.82 -5.29 -13.74
CA THR A 207 -6.71 -4.73 -12.96
C THR A 207 -5.75 -3.97 -13.85
N LEU A 208 -5.67 -2.65 -13.69
CA LEU A 208 -4.63 -1.85 -14.33
C LEU A 208 -3.31 -2.00 -13.56
N VAL A 209 -2.31 -2.58 -14.18
CA VAL A 209 -0.94 -2.65 -13.64
C VAL A 209 -0.13 -1.48 -14.20
N LEU A 210 0.23 -0.54 -13.34
CA LEU A 210 1.04 0.62 -13.70
C LEU A 210 2.45 0.45 -13.17
N TRP A 211 3.43 0.51 -14.05
CA TRP A 211 4.84 0.57 -13.71
C TRP A 211 5.38 1.97 -13.96
N GLY A 212 5.84 2.63 -12.93
CA GLY A 212 6.47 3.94 -12.99
C GLY A 212 7.79 3.95 -12.25
N GLY A 213 8.72 4.73 -12.72
CA GLY A 213 9.97 5.04 -12.04
C GLY A 213 10.09 6.54 -11.83
N GLU A 214 10.75 6.94 -10.74
CA GLU A 214 11.19 8.30 -10.55
C GLU A 214 12.50 8.47 -11.32
N SER A 215 12.62 9.48 -12.16
CA SER A 215 13.68 9.52 -13.15
C SER A 215 14.41 10.85 -13.31
N VAL A 216 14.81 11.46 -12.22
CA VAL A 216 15.83 12.53 -12.34
C VAL A 216 17.20 11.94 -12.68
N SER A 217 17.55 10.79 -12.09
CA SER A 217 18.77 10.06 -12.39
C SER A 217 18.83 9.52 -13.82
N TYR A 218 17.70 9.15 -14.39
CA TYR A 218 17.61 8.59 -15.74
C TYR A 218 17.88 9.63 -16.83
N THR A 219 17.48 10.88 -16.63
CA THR A 219 17.80 11.98 -17.54
C THR A 219 19.28 12.37 -17.49
N HIS A 220 19.93 12.25 -16.33
CA HIS A 220 21.37 12.48 -16.21
C HIS A 220 22.21 11.37 -16.85
N LEU A 221 21.80 10.11 -16.75
CA LEU A 221 22.47 8.99 -17.42
C LEU A 221 22.45 9.14 -18.96
N ARG A 222 21.31 9.51 -19.53
CA ARG A 222 21.22 9.79 -20.97
C ARG A 222 22.07 11.00 -21.42
N ALA A 223 22.16 12.04 -20.58
CA ALA A 223 22.98 13.20 -20.89
C ALA A 223 24.48 12.86 -20.89
N HIS A 224 24.93 11.91 -20.09
CA HIS A 224 26.33 11.46 -20.10
C HIS A 224 26.63 10.45 -21.22
N GLU A 225 25.66 9.63 -21.64
CA GLU A 225 25.84 8.71 -22.77
C GLU A 225 25.85 9.40 -24.14
N THR A 226 25.19 10.54 -24.27
CA THR A 226 25.14 11.30 -25.54
C THR A 226 26.33 12.26 -25.71
N GLY A 227 27.19 12.40 -24.71
CA GLY A 227 28.38 13.27 -24.75
C GLY A 227 29.66 12.60 -25.25
N SER A 228 29.61 11.37 -25.75
CA SER A 228 30.77 10.57 -26.18
C SER A 228 30.62 10.10 -27.64
N TYR A 229 30.33 11.03 -28.58
CA TYR A 229 30.53 10.84 -30.02
C TYR A 229 31.15 12.09 -30.63
#